data_dd0104775d2086ff37dbf01a5b874eca
#
_entry.id   dd0104775d2086ff37dbf01a5b874eca
#
_cell.length_a   1.000
_cell.length_b   1.000
_cell.length_c   1.000
_cell.angle_alpha   90.00
_cell.angle_beta   90.00
_cell.angle_gamma   90.00
#
_symmetry.space_group_name_H-M   'P 1'
#
loop_
_entity.id
_entity.type
_entity.pdbx_description
1 polymer ?
#
loop_
_entity_poly.entity_id
_entity_poly.type
_entity_poly.pdbx_seq_one_letter_code
_entity_poly.pdbx_strand_id
1 'polypeptide(L)'
;MTNGVLLRAEDPAKTLEDFGIDPRFETLTDMSSYGNFPYALSGNPDIQRDFLSKYSVGSILFHYLTHPLSYFGLLELGVRAAFHPMRSYVGNFESDTGQPERAANGQLTTYSNFKANSLPQTMGLLAILAIVYFVLFRKRRGLNPHKVNFTFRERQIMLDTFLLLLLTGIAHLTAIIALSGTAEMERYQMLCGICIDGMLLLFVAEILHRLHIFSAEE
;
A
#
# COMPACT_ATOMS: atom_id res chain seq x y z
N MET A 1 4.94 6.44 -15.05
CA MET A 1 5.48 5.61 -16.16
C MET A 1 6.84 5.04 -15.78
N THR A 2 7.88 5.83 -15.68
CA THR A 2 9.28 5.41 -15.43
C THR A 2 9.48 4.61 -14.14
N ASN A 3 8.90 5.06 -13.03
CA ASN A 3 9.02 4.44 -11.70
C ASN A 3 7.86 3.47 -11.37
N GLY A 4 7.14 3.04 -12.34
CA GLY A 4 6.03 2.09 -12.17
C GLY A 4 6.09 1.06 -13.27
N VAL A 5 5.51 1.39 -14.42
CA VAL A 5 5.38 0.46 -15.55
C VAL A 5 6.75 -0.04 -16.02
N LEU A 6 7.69 0.85 -16.34
CA LEU A 6 9.01 0.46 -16.85
C LEU A 6 9.86 -0.26 -15.80
N LEU A 7 9.79 0.14 -14.55
CA LEU A 7 10.57 -0.47 -13.46
C LEU A 7 10.27 -1.98 -13.27
N ARG A 8 9.08 -2.42 -13.66
CA ARG A 8 8.62 -3.81 -13.52
C ARG A 8 8.38 -4.50 -14.85
N ALA A 9 8.70 -3.85 -15.95
CA ALA A 9 8.66 -4.46 -17.26
C ALA A 9 9.79 -5.48 -17.41
N GLU A 10 9.49 -6.66 -17.98
CA GLU A 10 10.51 -7.64 -18.36
C GLU A 10 11.37 -7.10 -19.51
N ASP A 11 10.75 -6.34 -20.40
CA ASP A 11 11.39 -5.65 -21.53
C ASP A 11 10.87 -4.21 -21.57
N PRO A 12 11.61 -3.24 -21.00
CA PRO A 12 11.22 -1.84 -20.99
C PRO A 12 11.10 -1.23 -22.40
N ALA A 13 11.97 -1.62 -23.35
CA ALA A 13 11.94 -1.11 -24.71
C ALA A 13 10.63 -1.53 -25.42
N LYS A 14 10.27 -2.79 -25.36
CA LYS A 14 9.01 -3.29 -25.91
C LYS A 14 7.79 -2.66 -25.22
N THR A 15 7.84 -2.49 -23.92
CA THR A 15 6.77 -1.83 -23.18
C THR A 15 6.57 -0.39 -23.64
N LEU A 16 7.65 0.34 -23.93
CA LEU A 16 7.56 1.69 -24.51
C LEU A 16 6.90 1.68 -25.89
N GLU A 17 7.25 0.71 -26.76
CA GLU A 17 6.62 0.54 -28.08
C GLU A 17 5.11 0.32 -27.96
N ASP A 18 4.66 -0.49 -26.97
CA ASP A 18 3.22 -0.74 -26.71
C ASP A 18 2.46 0.56 -26.35
N PHE A 19 3.15 1.54 -25.76
CA PHE A 19 2.61 2.88 -25.52
C PHE A 19 2.80 3.86 -26.70
N GLY A 20 3.41 3.42 -27.81
CA GLY A 20 3.76 4.27 -28.94
C GLY A 20 4.88 5.27 -28.62
N ILE A 21 5.76 4.90 -27.71
CA ILE A 21 6.91 5.68 -27.25
C ILE A 21 8.19 5.06 -27.83
N ASP A 22 9.12 5.90 -28.26
CA ASP A 22 10.41 5.46 -28.79
C ASP A 22 11.21 4.67 -27.74
N PRO A 23 11.73 3.47 -28.03
CA PRO A 23 12.53 2.66 -27.11
C PRO A 23 13.77 3.35 -26.56
N ARG A 24 14.30 4.38 -27.25
CA ARG A 24 15.45 5.19 -26.73
C ARG A 24 15.21 5.76 -25.34
N PHE A 25 13.95 5.93 -24.93
CA PHE A 25 13.57 6.43 -23.60
C PHE A 25 13.63 5.37 -22.50
N GLU A 26 14.03 4.15 -22.79
CA GLU A 26 14.28 3.10 -21.78
C GLU A 26 15.30 3.57 -20.72
N THR A 27 16.26 4.44 -21.12
CA THR A 27 17.22 5.05 -20.19
C THR A 27 16.60 5.89 -19.08
N LEU A 28 15.31 6.25 -19.21
CA LEU A 28 14.54 6.96 -18.18
C LEU A 28 13.91 6.02 -17.14
N THR A 29 14.11 4.72 -17.25
CA THR A 29 13.64 3.75 -16.24
C THR A 29 14.22 4.11 -14.87
N ASP A 30 13.36 4.03 -13.84
CA ASP A 30 13.69 4.41 -12.45
C ASP A 30 14.03 5.90 -12.24
N MET A 31 13.80 6.75 -13.22
CA MET A 31 13.97 8.20 -13.05
C MET A 31 12.66 8.85 -12.57
N SER A 32 12.76 9.69 -11.56
CA SER A 32 11.65 10.49 -11.02
C SER A 32 11.80 11.96 -11.39
N SER A 33 10.70 12.58 -11.81
CA SER A 33 10.65 14.04 -12.02
C SER A 33 10.97 14.86 -10.76
N TYR A 34 10.88 14.23 -9.60
CA TYR A 34 11.12 14.87 -8.29
C TYR A 34 12.51 14.59 -7.71
N GLY A 35 13.29 13.69 -8.30
CA GLY A 35 14.59 13.29 -7.77
C GLY A 35 15.65 13.16 -8.86
N ASN A 36 15.66 12.00 -9.50
CA ASN A 36 16.73 11.62 -10.43
C ASN A 36 16.48 12.07 -11.87
N PHE A 37 15.30 12.61 -12.17
CA PHE A 37 15.02 13.09 -13.53
C PHE A 37 15.82 14.37 -13.79
N PRO A 38 16.76 14.38 -14.72
CA PRO A 38 17.57 15.57 -14.97
C PRO A 38 16.68 16.77 -15.29
N TYR A 39 16.86 17.86 -14.57
CA TYR A 39 16.07 19.08 -14.78
C TYR A 39 16.10 19.56 -16.25
N ALA A 40 17.24 19.37 -16.90
CA ALA A 40 17.40 19.64 -18.32
C ALA A 40 16.47 18.80 -19.22
N LEU A 41 16.05 17.60 -18.77
CA LEU A 41 15.14 16.75 -19.52
C LEU A 41 13.68 17.14 -19.31
N SER A 42 13.29 17.63 -18.15
CA SER A 42 11.91 18.05 -17.86
C SER A 42 11.46 19.25 -18.69
N GLY A 43 12.40 20.13 -19.07
CA GLY A 43 12.19 21.29 -19.94
C GLY A 43 12.40 21.01 -21.45
N ASN A 44 12.81 19.81 -21.81
CA ASN A 44 13.05 19.46 -23.21
C ASN A 44 11.72 19.25 -23.96
N PRO A 45 11.41 20.05 -25.01
CA PRO A 45 10.16 19.94 -25.75
C PRO A 45 10.00 18.59 -26.47
N ASP A 46 11.08 17.91 -26.83
CA ASP A 46 11.03 16.60 -27.46
C ASP A 46 10.59 15.52 -26.47
N ILE A 47 11.07 15.57 -25.23
CA ILE A 47 10.59 14.65 -24.16
C ILE A 47 9.12 14.92 -23.85
N GLN A 48 8.71 16.19 -23.79
CA GLN A 48 7.33 16.56 -23.57
C GLN A 48 6.43 15.96 -24.66
N ARG A 49 6.83 16.11 -25.93
CA ARG A 49 6.04 15.64 -27.09
C ARG A 49 6.12 14.14 -27.28
N ASP A 50 7.31 13.55 -27.24
CA ASP A 50 7.57 12.19 -27.70
C ASP A 50 7.49 11.15 -26.56
N PHE A 51 7.50 11.60 -25.31
CA PHE A 51 7.37 10.74 -24.13
C PHE A 51 6.17 11.10 -23.27
N LEU A 52 6.15 12.29 -22.64
CA LEU A 52 5.14 12.63 -21.63
C LEU A 52 3.71 12.73 -22.19
N SER A 53 3.56 13.17 -23.43
CA SER A 53 2.23 13.27 -24.07
C SER A 53 1.64 11.94 -24.53
N LYS A 54 2.44 10.88 -24.59
CA LYS A 54 2.05 9.58 -25.16
C LYS A 54 1.33 8.66 -24.18
N TYR A 55 1.42 8.92 -22.89
CA TYR A 55 0.74 8.12 -21.90
C TYR A 55 -0.16 8.96 -20.99
N SER A 56 -1.19 8.32 -20.49
CA SER A 56 -2.15 8.88 -19.54
C SER A 56 -2.31 7.95 -18.34
N VAL A 57 -2.94 8.42 -17.27
CA VAL A 57 -3.32 7.56 -16.14
C VAL A 57 -4.18 6.38 -16.60
N GLY A 58 -5.09 6.62 -17.57
CA GLY A 58 -5.94 5.57 -18.11
C GLY A 58 -5.15 4.49 -18.84
N SER A 59 -4.15 4.86 -19.67
CA SER A 59 -3.29 3.89 -20.37
C SER A 59 -2.41 3.09 -19.39
N ILE A 60 -1.93 3.71 -18.32
CA ILE A 60 -1.20 3.02 -17.25
C ILE A 60 -2.09 2.01 -16.54
N LEU A 61 -3.30 2.38 -16.16
CA LEU A 61 -4.26 1.46 -15.54
C LEU A 61 -4.63 0.31 -16.47
N PHE A 62 -4.84 0.59 -17.76
CA PHE A 62 -5.09 -0.44 -18.77
C PHE A 62 -3.91 -1.41 -18.90
N HIS A 63 -2.68 -0.90 -18.90
CA HIS A 63 -1.48 -1.75 -18.91
C HIS A 63 -1.46 -2.70 -17.69
N TYR A 64 -1.79 -2.22 -16.49
CA TYR A 64 -1.83 -3.08 -15.30
C TYR A 64 -2.96 -4.13 -15.35
N LEU A 65 -4.07 -3.84 -16.02
CA LEU A 65 -5.13 -4.84 -16.25
C LEU A 65 -4.67 -5.96 -17.20
N THR A 66 -3.85 -5.63 -18.18
CA THR A 66 -3.29 -6.61 -19.14
C THR A 66 -2.03 -7.32 -18.65
N HIS A 67 -1.31 -6.68 -17.69
CA HIS A 67 -0.07 -7.21 -17.09
C HIS A 67 -0.20 -7.31 -15.56
N PRO A 68 -1.07 -8.18 -15.03
CA PRO A 68 -1.39 -8.22 -13.60
C PRO A 68 -0.19 -8.54 -12.72
N LEU A 69 0.80 -9.29 -13.19
CA LEU A 69 1.99 -9.63 -12.40
C LEU A 69 2.83 -8.39 -12.09
N SER A 70 2.99 -7.48 -13.04
CA SER A 70 3.68 -6.20 -12.84
C SER A 70 2.95 -5.36 -11.81
N TYR A 71 1.61 -5.32 -11.87
CA TYR A 71 0.79 -4.62 -10.90
C TYR A 71 0.91 -5.20 -9.49
N PHE A 72 0.82 -6.54 -9.34
CA PHE A 72 1.00 -7.19 -8.04
C PHE A 72 2.39 -6.96 -7.45
N GLY A 73 3.43 -6.92 -8.27
CA GLY A 73 4.78 -6.57 -7.85
C GLY A 73 4.89 -5.16 -7.26
N LEU A 74 4.15 -4.19 -7.82
CA LEU A 74 4.08 -2.82 -7.30
C LEU A 74 3.21 -2.72 -6.05
N LEU A 75 2.10 -3.45 -5.97
CA LEU A 75 1.29 -3.54 -4.75
C LEU A 75 2.11 -4.11 -3.59
N GLU A 76 2.93 -5.14 -3.83
CA GLU A 76 3.83 -5.71 -2.82
C GLU A 76 4.80 -4.67 -2.27
N LEU A 77 5.41 -3.85 -3.14
CA LEU A 77 6.27 -2.74 -2.71
C LEU A 77 5.50 -1.71 -1.90
N GLY A 78 4.29 -1.37 -2.34
CA GLY A 78 3.43 -0.43 -1.64
C GLY A 78 3.01 -0.91 -0.26
N VAL A 79 2.65 -2.19 -0.12
CA VAL A 79 2.36 -2.79 1.18
C VAL A 79 3.59 -2.76 2.08
N ARG A 80 4.75 -3.15 1.56
CA ARG A 80 6.01 -3.09 2.31
C ARG A 80 6.30 -1.68 2.82
N ALA A 81 6.16 -0.66 1.97
CA ALA A 81 6.32 0.73 2.38
C ALA A 81 5.33 1.16 3.47
N ALA A 82 4.09 0.65 3.44
CA ALA A 82 3.06 0.96 4.45
C ALA A 82 3.33 0.38 5.84
N PHE A 83 4.20 -0.63 5.95
CA PHE A 83 4.67 -1.14 7.24
C PHE A 83 5.71 -0.23 7.90
N HIS A 84 6.34 0.68 7.13
CA HIS A 84 7.34 1.63 7.60
C HIS A 84 6.74 3.05 7.64
N PRO A 85 6.06 3.45 8.73
CA PRO A 85 5.32 4.72 8.79
C PRO A 85 6.23 5.94 8.83
N MET A 86 7.50 5.77 9.19
CA MET A 86 8.48 6.85 9.23
C MET A 86 9.47 6.76 8.08
N ARG A 87 9.55 7.84 7.33
CA ARG A 87 10.52 7.99 6.25
C ARG A 87 11.92 8.18 6.81
N SER A 88 12.89 7.73 6.04
CA SER A 88 14.30 7.90 6.37
C SER A 88 14.76 9.37 6.45
N TYR A 89 14.01 10.28 5.83
CA TYR A 89 14.37 11.71 5.70
C TYR A 89 13.39 12.67 6.41
N VAL A 90 12.37 12.14 7.10
CA VAL A 90 11.38 12.95 7.84
C VAL A 90 11.56 12.71 9.34
N GLY A 91 11.33 13.74 10.12
CA GLY A 91 11.38 13.68 11.58
C GLY A 91 12.74 14.07 12.17
N ASN A 92 13.60 14.73 11.38
CA ASN A 92 14.78 15.35 11.94
C ASN A 92 14.38 16.59 12.74
N PHE A 93 14.97 16.72 13.92
CA PHE A 93 14.90 17.96 14.70
C PHE A 93 15.78 19.04 14.04
N GLU A 94 15.48 20.28 14.32
CA GLU A 94 16.35 21.39 13.92
C GLU A 94 17.75 21.20 14.53
N SER A 95 18.77 21.62 13.78
CA SER A 95 20.18 21.36 14.12
C SER A 95 20.62 21.96 15.46
N ASP A 96 19.90 22.96 15.98
CA ASP A 96 20.17 23.63 17.25
C ASP A 96 19.57 22.91 18.48
N THR A 97 18.74 21.90 18.29
CA THR A 97 18.13 21.15 19.40
C THR A 97 19.06 20.14 20.07
N GLY A 98 20.24 19.87 19.51
CA GLY A 98 21.20 18.89 20.02
C GLY A 98 20.70 17.43 19.95
N GLN A 99 19.59 17.17 19.29
CA GLN A 99 19.07 15.82 19.12
C GLN A 99 19.76 15.15 17.91
N PRO A 100 20.05 13.84 17.99
CA PRO A 100 20.59 13.12 16.85
C PRO A 100 19.59 13.10 15.69
N GLU A 101 20.12 12.98 14.48
CA GLU A 101 19.27 12.73 13.31
C GLU A 101 18.36 11.53 13.54
N ARG A 102 17.09 11.66 13.17
CA ARG A 102 16.05 10.64 13.38
C ARG A 102 15.79 10.28 14.84
N ALA A 103 16.05 11.18 15.76
CA ALA A 103 15.64 10.98 17.14
C ALA A 103 14.13 10.73 17.19
N ALA A 104 13.74 9.60 17.77
CA ALA A 104 12.36 9.17 17.84
C ALA A 104 11.96 8.89 19.28
N ASN A 105 10.71 9.20 19.62
CA ASN A 105 10.17 8.80 20.92
C ASN A 105 10.00 7.28 20.95
N GLY A 106 10.76 6.58 21.80
CA GLY A 106 10.78 5.14 21.90
C GLY A 106 9.38 4.53 22.16
N GLN A 107 8.53 5.19 22.91
CA GLN A 107 7.18 4.71 23.18
C GLN A 107 6.28 4.77 21.93
N LEU A 108 6.33 5.87 21.17
CA LEU A 108 5.54 6.03 19.94
C LEU A 108 6.05 5.14 18.81
N THR A 109 7.34 4.83 18.78
CA THR A 109 7.94 3.98 17.73
C THR A 109 7.89 2.50 18.05
N THR A 110 7.58 2.09 19.30
CA THR A 110 7.54 0.67 19.70
C THR A 110 6.59 -0.14 18.82
N TYR A 111 5.37 0.33 18.61
CA TYR A 111 4.39 -0.35 17.75
C TYR A 111 4.85 -0.40 16.29
N SER A 112 5.37 0.69 15.76
CA SER A 112 5.86 0.76 14.39
C SER A 112 7.06 -0.18 14.18
N ASN A 113 7.98 -0.23 15.14
CA ASN A 113 9.11 -1.15 15.12
C ASN A 113 8.67 -2.60 15.25
N PHE A 114 7.70 -2.90 16.12
CA PHE A 114 7.11 -4.23 16.22
C PHE A 114 6.50 -4.66 14.88
N LYS A 115 5.66 -3.81 14.30
CA LYS A 115 5.02 -4.07 13.01
C LYS A 115 6.05 -4.33 11.90
N ALA A 116 7.06 -3.47 11.80
CA ALA A 116 8.08 -3.56 10.76
C ALA A 116 9.03 -4.74 10.92
N ASN A 117 9.32 -5.18 12.15
CA ASN A 117 10.31 -6.22 12.40
C ASN A 117 9.72 -7.62 12.66
N SER A 118 8.44 -7.68 13.10
CA SER A 118 7.83 -8.94 13.55
C SER A 118 6.78 -9.49 12.59
N LEU A 119 6.25 -8.68 11.69
CA LEU A 119 5.21 -9.11 10.75
C LEU A 119 5.79 -9.24 9.33
N PRO A 120 5.36 -10.25 8.55
CA PRO A 120 5.68 -10.32 7.13
C PRO A 120 5.06 -9.12 6.40
N GLN A 121 5.92 -8.31 5.76
CA GLN A 121 5.53 -7.10 5.06
C GLN A 121 5.10 -7.42 3.62
N THR A 122 4.10 -8.28 3.47
CA THR A 122 3.70 -8.84 2.18
C THR A 122 2.19 -8.76 1.94
N MET A 123 1.80 -8.69 0.67
CA MET A 123 0.40 -8.89 0.25
C MET A 123 -0.14 -10.25 0.73
N GLY A 124 0.72 -11.26 0.81
CA GLY A 124 0.37 -12.58 1.33
C GLY A 124 -0.17 -12.54 2.77
N LEU A 125 0.44 -11.74 3.65
CA LEU A 125 -0.08 -11.53 5.00
C LEU A 125 -1.48 -10.93 4.97
N LEU A 126 -1.70 -9.88 4.17
CA LEU A 126 -3.02 -9.24 4.09
C LEU A 126 -4.07 -10.19 3.52
N ALA A 127 -3.72 -11.00 2.52
CA ALA A 127 -4.61 -12.03 1.97
C ALA A 127 -4.95 -13.10 3.01
N ILE A 128 -3.98 -13.59 3.77
CA ILE A 128 -4.20 -14.56 4.85
C ILE A 128 -5.11 -13.95 5.93
N LEU A 129 -4.83 -12.72 6.37
CA LEU A 129 -5.67 -12.03 7.35
C LEU A 129 -7.11 -11.90 6.86
N ALA A 130 -7.31 -11.51 5.59
CA ALA A 130 -8.63 -11.37 5.00
C ALA A 130 -9.36 -12.72 4.92
N ILE A 131 -8.69 -13.78 4.47
CA ILE A 131 -9.26 -15.13 4.36
C ILE A 131 -9.63 -15.66 5.75
N VAL A 132 -8.71 -15.59 6.70
CA VAL A 132 -8.95 -16.07 8.08
C VAL A 132 -10.07 -15.29 8.71
N TYR A 133 -10.09 -13.96 8.59
CA TYR A 133 -11.14 -13.11 9.12
C TYR A 133 -12.51 -13.48 8.52
N PHE A 134 -12.58 -13.65 7.21
CA PHE A 134 -13.80 -14.05 6.50
C PHE A 134 -14.28 -15.45 6.90
N VAL A 135 -13.38 -16.45 6.99
CA VAL A 135 -13.71 -17.80 7.42
C VAL A 135 -14.22 -17.82 8.86
N LEU A 136 -13.54 -17.09 9.74
CA LEU A 136 -13.94 -16.95 11.13
C LEU A 136 -15.35 -16.33 11.24
N PHE A 137 -15.65 -15.32 10.43
CA PHE A 137 -16.97 -14.69 10.38
C PHE A 137 -18.04 -15.66 9.85
N ARG A 138 -17.77 -16.36 8.74
CA ARG A 138 -18.72 -17.27 8.09
C ARG A 138 -19.09 -18.45 9.00
N LYS A 139 -18.13 -19.03 9.72
CA LYS A 139 -18.37 -20.20 10.61
C LYS A 139 -19.37 -19.92 11.72
N ARG A 140 -19.58 -18.67 12.10
CA ARG A 140 -20.58 -18.26 13.10
C ARG A 140 -21.97 -18.02 12.55
N ARG A 141 -22.12 -17.81 11.24
CA ARG A 141 -23.42 -17.59 10.60
C ARG A 141 -24.35 -18.81 10.67
N GLY A 142 -23.77 -20.00 10.87
CA GLY A 142 -24.51 -21.27 11.02
C GLY A 142 -25.08 -21.58 12.42
N LEU A 143 -24.80 -20.74 13.43
CA LEU A 143 -25.23 -20.94 14.77
C LEU A 143 -26.49 -20.09 15.08
N ASN A 144 -27.67 -20.66 14.85
CA ASN A 144 -29.01 -20.19 15.22
C ASN A 144 -29.44 -18.82 14.68
N PRO A 145 -30.20 -18.77 13.55
CA PRO A 145 -30.75 -17.54 12.99
C PRO A 145 -31.85 -16.89 13.86
N HIS A 146 -32.40 -17.60 14.87
CA HIS A 146 -33.48 -17.08 15.71
C HIS A 146 -33.04 -16.27 16.94
N LYS A 147 -31.76 -16.28 17.27
CA LYS A 147 -31.21 -15.35 18.27
C LYS A 147 -30.47 -14.23 17.56
N VAL A 148 -31.21 -13.25 17.03
CA VAL A 148 -30.66 -11.95 16.60
C VAL A 148 -30.27 -11.19 17.86
N ASN A 149 -29.21 -11.63 18.51
CA ASN A 149 -28.60 -10.91 19.60
C ASN A 149 -27.83 -9.73 19.06
N PHE A 150 -27.75 -8.64 19.81
CA PHE A 150 -26.94 -7.45 19.61
C PHE A 150 -25.53 -7.78 19.07
N THR A 151 -24.93 -8.88 19.52
CA THR A 151 -23.67 -9.45 19.06
C THR A 151 -23.58 -9.79 17.57
N PHE A 152 -24.69 -10.07 16.87
CA PHE A 152 -24.67 -10.32 15.43
C PHE A 152 -24.48 -9.02 14.63
N ARG A 153 -25.16 -7.95 15.04
CA ARG A 153 -25.05 -6.64 14.39
C ARG A 153 -23.65 -6.05 14.54
N GLU A 154 -23.07 -6.17 15.73
CA GLU A 154 -21.69 -5.70 15.98
C GLU A 154 -20.69 -6.43 15.09
N ARG A 155 -20.81 -7.73 14.93
CA ARG A 155 -19.93 -8.51 14.06
C ARG A 155 -20.09 -8.17 12.60
N GLN A 156 -21.31 -7.90 12.16
CA GLN A 156 -21.54 -7.44 10.80
C GLN A 156 -20.84 -6.10 10.57
N ILE A 157 -20.94 -5.16 11.51
CA ILE A 157 -20.24 -3.88 11.45
C ILE A 157 -18.73 -4.09 11.41
N MET A 158 -18.17 -4.99 12.23
CA MET A 158 -16.73 -5.29 12.21
C MET A 158 -16.28 -5.86 10.87
N LEU A 159 -17.05 -6.78 10.27
CA LEU A 159 -16.74 -7.31 8.94
C LEU A 159 -16.81 -6.22 7.88
N ASP A 160 -17.85 -5.42 7.87
CA ASP A 160 -18.04 -4.35 6.90
C ASP A 160 -16.92 -3.32 7.03
N THR A 161 -16.52 -3.01 8.27
CA THR A 161 -15.38 -2.11 8.54
C THR A 161 -14.07 -2.72 8.05
N PHE A 162 -13.82 -4.00 8.28
CA PHE A 162 -12.61 -4.68 7.78
C PHE A 162 -12.55 -4.66 6.26
N LEU A 163 -13.65 -4.98 5.59
CA LEU A 163 -13.74 -4.94 4.12
C LEU A 163 -13.57 -3.52 3.58
N LEU A 164 -14.14 -2.53 4.25
CA LEU A 164 -13.97 -1.12 3.88
C LEU A 164 -12.51 -0.70 3.97
N LEU A 165 -11.81 -1.04 5.06
CA LEU A 165 -10.39 -0.74 5.23
C LEU A 165 -9.54 -1.43 4.17
N LEU A 166 -9.81 -2.71 3.88
CA LEU A 166 -9.11 -3.46 2.84
C LEU A 166 -9.29 -2.81 1.46
N LEU A 167 -10.53 -2.51 1.08
CA LEU A 167 -10.82 -1.89 -0.21
C LEU A 167 -10.23 -0.47 -0.31
N THR A 168 -10.31 0.31 0.76
CA THR A 168 -9.73 1.66 0.81
C THR A 168 -8.20 1.59 0.67
N GLY A 169 -7.55 0.66 1.37
CA GLY A 169 -6.11 0.47 1.26
C GLY A 169 -5.67 0.08 -0.15
N ILE A 170 -6.36 -0.88 -0.78
CA ILE A 170 -6.08 -1.31 -2.16
C ILE A 170 -6.33 -0.17 -3.15
N ALA A 171 -7.46 0.52 -3.04
CA ALA A 171 -7.78 1.64 -3.94
C ALA A 171 -6.76 2.77 -3.82
N HIS A 172 -6.34 3.09 -2.60
CA HIS A 172 -5.32 4.10 -2.34
C HIS A 172 -3.96 3.71 -2.95
N LEU A 173 -3.50 2.47 -2.73
CA LEU A 173 -2.28 1.95 -3.34
C LEU A 173 -2.34 2.01 -4.87
N THR A 174 -3.47 1.58 -5.45
CA THR A 174 -3.68 1.63 -6.91
C THR A 174 -3.58 3.04 -7.45
N ALA A 175 -4.18 4.01 -6.76
CA ALA A 175 -4.11 5.41 -7.14
C ALA A 175 -2.67 5.94 -7.09
N ILE A 176 -1.91 5.63 -6.04
CA ILE A 176 -0.50 6.05 -5.94
C ILE A 176 0.34 5.43 -7.06
N ILE A 177 0.20 4.12 -7.28
CA ILE A 177 0.93 3.39 -8.33
C ILE A 177 0.65 4.00 -9.71
N ALA A 178 -0.62 4.32 -10.00
CA ALA A 178 -1.02 4.89 -11.27
C ALA A 178 -0.52 6.33 -11.47
N LEU A 179 -0.49 7.13 -10.41
CA LEU A 179 -0.12 8.55 -10.48
C LEU A 179 1.38 8.79 -10.35
N SER A 180 2.04 8.11 -9.42
CA SER A 180 3.41 8.42 -9.00
C SER A 180 4.38 7.25 -9.15
N GLY A 181 3.89 6.03 -9.39
CA GLY A 181 4.71 4.82 -9.36
C GLY A 181 5.34 4.61 -7.98
N THR A 182 6.61 4.19 -7.95
CA THR A 182 7.34 3.92 -6.68
C THR A 182 7.97 5.18 -6.07
N ALA A 183 8.17 6.25 -6.85
CA ALA A 183 8.92 7.42 -6.43
C ALA A 183 8.36 8.13 -5.20
N GLU A 184 7.05 8.16 -5.07
CA GLU A 184 6.35 8.82 -3.97
C GLU A 184 5.65 7.83 -3.03
N MET A 185 5.90 6.54 -3.20
CA MET A 185 5.24 5.49 -2.42
C MET A 185 5.37 5.71 -0.93
N GLU A 186 6.58 5.96 -0.44
CA GLU A 186 6.81 6.23 0.97
C GLU A 186 6.05 7.46 1.47
N ARG A 187 5.81 8.43 0.62
CA ARG A 187 5.13 9.69 0.98
C ARG A 187 3.64 9.53 1.21
N TYR A 188 3.00 8.71 0.43
CA TYR A 188 1.55 8.58 0.43
C TYR A 188 1.05 7.32 1.15
N GLN A 189 1.96 6.49 1.68
CA GLN A 189 1.59 5.21 2.33
C GLN A 189 0.94 5.34 3.70
N MET A 190 0.90 6.52 4.29
CA MET A 190 0.33 6.72 5.64
C MET A 190 -1.11 6.19 5.73
N LEU A 191 -1.96 6.51 4.75
CA LEU A 191 -3.36 6.05 4.76
C LEU A 191 -3.45 4.52 4.63
N CYS A 192 -2.63 3.92 3.77
CA CYS A 192 -2.56 2.46 3.65
C CYS A 192 -2.08 1.83 4.97
N GLY A 193 -1.08 2.43 5.62
CA GLY A 193 -0.62 2.02 6.95
C GLY A 193 -1.72 2.03 7.99
N ILE A 194 -2.52 3.10 8.04
CA ILE A 194 -3.70 3.21 8.93
C ILE A 194 -4.74 2.12 8.62
N CYS A 195 -4.99 1.83 7.35
CA CYS A 195 -5.90 0.75 6.95
C CYS A 195 -5.39 -0.61 7.44
N ILE A 196 -4.09 -0.90 7.27
CA ILE A 196 -3.47 -2.14 7.76
C ILE A 196 -3.57 -2.23 9.29
N ASP A 197 -3.26 -1.17 9.99
CA ASP A 197 -3.34 -1.12 11.46
C ASP A 197 -4.76 -1.35 11.96
N GLY A 198 -5.75 -0.73 11.31
CA GLY A 198 -7.16 -0.98 11.60
C GLY A 198 -7.58 -2.43 11.36
N MET A 199 -7.13 -3.05 10.26
CA MET A 199 -7.40 -4.47 9.99
C MET A 199 -6.74 -5.39 11.03
N LEU A 200 -5.51 -5.12 11.44
CA LEU A 200 -4.81 -5.88 12.49
C LEU A 200 -5.54 -5.75 13.83
N LEU A 201 -5.98 -4.55 14.22
CA LEU A 201 -6.73 -4.33 15.45
C LEU A 201 -8.07 -5.08 15.45
N LEU A 202 -8.81 -5.03 14.36
CA LEU A 202 -10.07 -5.79 14.21
C LEU A 202 -9.84 -7.30 14.29
N PHE A 203 -8.74 -7.78 13.68
CA PHE A 203 -8.37 -9.19 13.72
C PHE A 203 -8.03 -9.64 15.16
N VAL A 204 -7.23 -8.87 15.87
CA VAL A 204 -6.88 -9.14 17.28
C VAL A 204 -8.12 -9.10 18.16
N ALA A 205 -8.98 -8.08 17.98
CA ALA A 205 -10.24 -7.96 18.73
C ALA A 205 -11.14 -9.19 18.52
N GLU A 206 -11.26 -9.70 17.29
CA GLU A 206 -12.04 -10.92 16.99
C GLU A 206 -11.44 -12.16 17.66
N ILE A 207 -10.11 -12.30 17.68
CA ILE A 207 -9.43 -13.42 18.38
C ILE A 207 -9.69 -13.34 19.88
N LEU A 208 -9.45 -12.18 20.50
CA LEU A 208 -9.65 -12.00 21.94
C LEU A 208 -11.09 -12.25 22.35
N HIS A 209 -12.06 -11.80 21.56
CA HIS A 209 -13.48 -12.08 21.80
C HIS A 209 -13.79 -13.57 21.73
N ARG A 210 -13.14 -14.32 20.84
CA ARG A 210 -13.33 -15.78 20.73
C ARG A 210 -12.69 -16.56 21.86
N LEU A 211 -11.59 -16.09 22.39
CA LEU A 211 -10.90 -16.74 23.49
C LEU A 211 -11.62 -16.51 24.85
N HIS A 212 -12.76 -15.82 24.84
CA HIS A 212 -13.52 -15.45 26.05
C HIS A 212 -12.69 -14.74 27.12
N ILE A 213 -11.60 -14.10 26.72
CA ILE A 213 -10.69 -13.39 27.66
C ILE A 213 -11.42 -12.23 28.36
N PHE A 214 -12.52 -11.72 27.75
CA PHE A 214 -13.31 -10.62 28.26
C PHE A 214 -14.79 -11.01 28.53
N SER A 215 -15.17 -12.27 28.45
CA SER A 215 -16.49 -12.66 28.93
C SER A 215 -16.47 -12.66 30.44
N ALA A 216 -17.03 -11.62 31.05
CA ALA A 216 -17.50 -11.75 32.42
C ALA A 216 -18.50 -12.95 32.45
N GLU A 217 -18.18 -13.99 33.19
CA GLU A 217 -19.12 -15.00 33.55
C GLU A 217 -20.21 -14.30 34.40
N GLU A 218 -21.39 -14.10 33.83
CA GLU A 218 -22.59 -13.89 34.60
C GLU A 218 -23.19 -15.24 34.96
#